data_a5ae87227d1337f91d317a5a96a67868
#
_entry.id   a5ae87227d1337f91d317a5a96a67868
#
_cell.length_a   1.000
_cell.length_b   1.000
_cell.length_c   1.000
_cell.angle_alpha   90.00
_cell.angle_beta   90.00
_cell.angle_gamma   90.00
#
_symmetry.space_group_name_H-M   'P 1'
#
loop_
_entity.id
_entity.type
_entity.pdbx_description
1 polymer ?
#
loop_
_entity_poly.entity_id
_entity_poly.type
_entity_poly.pdbx_seq_one_letter_code
_entity_poly.pdbx_strand_id
1 'polypeptide(L)'
;MTGAGAAVLAREGDGIAVTGATIGKVVDFGVTDVNNMGAAMAPAAADTIIAHLKESGKTPEDYDLIVTGDLGALGSRILKDLTREKGVDISSNHVDCGEIVYNVIEDEYQGGSGAGCSALVLCSYLFEKMRMRQLKRVLFVATGALLSTVSSGQGESIPCIAHAVTLEA
;
A
#
# COMPACT_ATOMS: atom_id res chain seq x y z
N MET A 1 1.04 -8.55 14.12
CA MET A 1 1.84 -7.46 14.70
C MET A 1 0.95 -6.62 15.61
N THR A 2 1.43 -6.30 16.79
CA THR A 2 0.73 -5.38 17.70
C THR A 2 1.44 -4.03 17.64
N GLY A 3 0.75 -3.01 17.17
CA GLY A 3 1.32 -1.67 17.02
C GLY A 3 0.29 -0.68 16.51
N ALA A 4 0.61 0.59 16.62
CA ALA A 4 -0.23 1.68 16.14
C ALA A 4 0.65 2.83 15.64
N GLY A 5 0.11 3.62 14.72
CA GLY A 5 0.68 4.88 14.28
C GLY A 5 -0.36 5.99 14.43
N ALA A 6 0.10 7.18 14.77
CA ALA A 6 -0.74 8.36 14.83
C ALA A 6 -0.01 9.55 14.20
N ALA A 7 -0.70 10.34 13.41
CA ALA A 7 -0.19 11.56 12.81
C ALA A 7 -1.16 12.72 13.06
N VAL A 8 -0.60 13.90 13.31
CA VAL A 8 -1.39 15.14 13.38
C VAL A 8 -1.33 15.83 12.03
N LEU A 9 -2.48 16.10 11.47
CA LEU A 9 -2.62 16.87 10.23
C LEU A 9 -2.95 18.33 10.56
N ALA A 10 -2.19 19.25 9.97
CA ALA A 10 -2.41 20.69 10.06
C ALA A 10 -2.58 21.30 8.66
N ARG A 11 -3.25 22.45 8.56
CA ARG A 11 -3.41 23.15 7.28
C ARG A 11 -2.12 23.81 6.80
N GLU A 12 -1.26 24.16 7.74
CA GLU A 12 0.02 24.84 7.51
C GLU A 12 1.07 24.27 8.44
N GLY A 13 2.33 24.28 8.01
CA GLY A 13 3.47 23.79 8.80
C GLY A 13 4.70 23.53 7.92
N ASP A 14 5.85 23.37 8.55
CA ASP A 14 7.15 23.14 7.89
C ASP A 14 7.47 21.63 7.79
N GLY A 15 6.46 20.78 7.90
CA GLY A 15 6.64 19.33 7.92
C GLY A 15 6.43 18.67 6.56
N ILE A 16 6.25 17.36 6.59
CA ILE A 16 5.90 16.57 5.41
C ILE A 16 4.49 16.96 4.96
N ALA A 17 4.36 17.35 3.71
CA ALA A 17 3.10 17.81 3.13
C ALA A 17 2.36 16.67 2.41
N VAL A 18 1.03 16.64 2.53
CA VAL A 18 0.17 15.86 1.64
C VAL A 18 -0.12 16.73 0.42
N THR A 19 0.44 16.39 -0.75
CA THR A 19 0.35 17.20 -1.97
C THR A 19 -0.61 16.62 -3.00
N GLY A 20 -1.08 15.41 -2.82
CA GLY A 20 -2.04 14.76 -3.70
C GLY A 20 -2.73 13.60 -3.02
N ALA A 21 -3.93 13.28 -3.49
CA ALA A 21 -4.68 12.12 -3.01
C ALA A 21 -5.53 11.54 -4.14
N THR A 22 -5.70 10.23 -4.14
CA THR A 22 -6.63 9.51 -5.02
C THR A 22 -7.52 8.60 -4.18
N ILE A 23 -8.81 8.81 -4.28
CA ILE A 23 -9.82 7.94 -3.68
C ILE A 23 -10.03 6.77 -4.65
N GLY A 24 -9.61 5.58 -4.23
CA GLY A 24 -9.80 4.38 -5.03
C GLY A 24 -11.25 3.86 -4.96
N LYS A 25 -11.56 2.95 -5.85
CA LYS A 25 -12.85 2.24 -5.89
C LYS A 25 -12.74 0.84 -5.29
N VAL A 26 -13.86 0.25 -4.95
CA VAL A 26 -13.94 -1.16 -4.57
C VAL A 26 -13.64 -2.03 -5.78
N VAL A 27 -12.76 -3.00 -5.60
CA VAL A 27 -12.35 -3.99 -6.61
C VAL A 27 -12.54 -5.39 -6.01
N ASP A 28 -13.16 -6.28 -6.77
CA ASP A 28 -13.36 -7.67 -6.39
C ASP A 28 -12.94 -8.59 -7.55
N PHE A 29 -11.89 -9.38 -7.31
CA PHE A 29 -11.36 -10.36 -8.27
C PHE A 29 -11.81 -11.79 -7.96
N GLY A 30 -12.80 -11.96 -7.09
CA GLY A 30 -13.34 -13.26 -6.74
C GLY A 30 -12.43 -14.10 -5.84
N VAL A 31 -11.48 -13.49 -5.15
CA VAL A 31 -10.62 -14.20 -4.18
C VAL A 31 -11.44 -14.54 -2.94
N THR A 32 -11.48 -15.82 -2.56
CA THR A 32 -12.23 -16.34 -1.41
C THR A 32 -11.32 -16.86 -0.29
N ASP A 33 -10.01 -17.02 -0.57
CA ASP A 33 -9.04 -17.53 0.40
C ASP A 33 -8.66 -16.44 1.42
N VAL A 34 -9.19 -16.59 2.63
CA VAL A 34 -8.94 -15.66 3.76
C VAL A 34 -7.50 -15.67 4.25
N ASN A 35 -6.72 -16.68 3.91
CA ASN A 35 -5.30 -16.76 4.27
C ASN A 35 -4.40 -16.05 3.25
N ASN A 36 -4.98 -15.57 2.15
CA ASN A 36 -4.23 -14.91 1.07
C ASN A 36 -4.76 -13.50 0.79
N MET A 37 -4.74 -12.67 1.81
CA MET A 37 -5.24 -11.30 1.74
C MET A 37 -4.45 -10.43 0.76
N GLY A 38 -3.15 -10.70 0.59
CA GLY A 38 -2.31 -9.99 -0.38
C GLY A 38 -2.82 -10.16 -1.82
N ALA A 39 -3.22 -11.38 -2.20
CA ALA A 39 -3.80 -11.63 -3.51
C ALA A 39 -5.16 -10.93 -3.69
N ALA A 40 -5.96 -10.85 -2.63
CA ALA A 40 -7.25 -10.14 -2.68
C ALA A 40 -7.08 -8.62 -2.84
N MET A 41 -6.11 -8.01 -2.14
CA MET A 41 -5.92 -6.55 -2.11
C MET A 41 -5.06 -6.00 -3.26
N ALA A 42 -4.17 -6.79 -3.84
CA ALA A 42 -3.26 -6.34 -4.91
C ALA A 42 -3.99 -5.72 -6.11
N PRO A 43 -5.13 -6.25 -6.60
CA PRO A 43 -5.88 -5.64 -7.70
C PRO A 43 -6.40 -4.23 -7.38
N ALA A 44 -6.87 -3.99 -6.16
CA ALA A 44 -7.33 -2.66 -5.74
C ALA A 44 -6.17 -1.67 -5.66
N ALA A 45 -5.02 -2.11 -5.16
CA ALA A 45 -3.80 -1.30 -5.14
C ALA A 45 -3.33 -0.96 -6.55
N ALA A 46 -3.33 -1.92 -7.48
CA ALA A 46 -2.96 -1.70 -8.88
C ALA A 46 -3.86 -0.66 -9.55
N ASP A 47 -5.19 -0.81 -9.42
CA ASP A 47 -6.16 0.14 -9.96
C ASP A 47 -5.92 1.56 -9.44
N THR A 48 -5.72 1.70 -8.14
CA THR A 48 -5.51 3.01 -7.50
C THR A 48 -4.17 3.65 -7.91
N ILE A 49 -3.07 2.89 -7.98
CA ILE A 49 -1.77 3.39 -8.42
C ILE A 49 -1.86 3.88 -9.86
N ILE A 50 -2.45 3.09 -10.76
CA ILE A 50 -2.60 3.45 -12.17
C ILE A 50 -3.47 4.71 -12.32
N ALA A 51 -4.60 4.78 -11.60
CA ALA A 51 -5.46 5.95 -11.60
C ALA A 51 -4.72 7.19 -11.09
N HIS A 52 -3.99 7.07 -9.98
CA HIS A 52 -3.21 8.17 -9.40
C HIS A 52 -2.17 8.72 -10.37
N LEU A 53 -1.36 7.86 -10.98
CA LEU A 53 -0.33 8.27 -11.93
C LEU A 53 -0.94 8.95 -13.16
N LYS A 54 -2.01 8.37 -13.70
CA LYS A 54 -2.72 8.94 -14.86
C LYS A 54 -3.32 10.32 -14.55
N GLU A 55 -4.00 10.47 -13.43
CA GLU A 55 -4.69 11.71 -13.05
C GLU A 55 -3.74 12.81 -12.64
N SER A 56 -2.63 12.46 -11.98
CA SER A 56 -1.58 13.42 -11.59
C SER A 56 -0.63 13.79 -12.73
N GLY A 57 -0.67 13.05 -13.86
CA GLY A 57 0.29 13.21 -14.97
C GLY A 57 1.72 12.82 -14.59
N LYS A 58 1.89 12.00 -13.56
CA LYS A 58 3.17 11.52 -13.06
C LYS A 58 3.47 10.09 -13.53
N THR A 59 4.75 9.74 -13.44
CA THR A 59 5.25 8.39 -13.71
C THR A 59 5.79 7.76 -12.42
N PRO A 60 6.04 6.44 -12.36
CA PRO A 60 6.65 5.83 -11.18
C PRO A 60 7.97 6.48 -10.76
N GLU A 61 8.77 6.94 -11.72
CA GLU A 61 10.09 7.56 -11.50
C GLU A 61 10.01 8.94 -10.81
N ASP A 62 8.84 9.56 -10.78
CA ASP A 62 8.60 10.79 -10.03
C ASP A 62 8.55 10.58 -8.51
N TYR A 63 8.54 9.33 -8.06
CA TYR A 63 8.49 8.95 -6.65
C TYR A 63 9.77 8.21 -6.24
N ASP A 64 10.33 8.58 -5.09
CA ASP A 64 11.43 7.83 -4.49
C ASP A 64 10.96 6.43 -4.05
N LEU A 65 9.73 6.34 -3.52
CA LEU A 65 9.07 5.08 -3.19
C LEU A 65 7.57 5.13 -3.50
N ILE A 66 7.05 3.99 -3.94
CA ILE A 66 5.63 3.65 -3.96
C ILE A 66 5.42 2.58 -2.88
N VAL A 67 4.65 2.89 -1.86
CA VAL A 67 4.54 2.06 -0.65
C VAL A 67 3.12 1.53 -0.49
N THR A 68 2.97 0.21 -0.41
CA THR A 68 1.67 -0.41 -0.12
C THR A 68 1.53 -0.79 1.36
N GLY A 69 0.28 -0.94 1.82
CA GLY A 69 -0.03 -1.06 3.24
C GLY A 69 0.35 -2.39 3.87
N ASP A 70 -0.04 -3.50 3.28
CA ASP A 70 0.16 -4.84 3.84
C ASP A 70 -0.24 -5.92 2.83
N LEU A 71 0.41 -5.95 1.68
CA LEU A 71 0.20 -6.96 0.65
C LEU A 71 1.03 -8.22 0.89
N GLY A 72 2.15 -8.07 1.59
CA GLY A 72 3.18 -9.10 1.72
C GLY A 72 3.84 -9.47 0.40
N ALA A 73 4.76 -10.41 0.43
CA ALA A 73 5.60 -10.77 -0.71
C ALA A 73 4.80 -11.28 -1.92
N LEU A 74 3.77 -12.09 -1.69
CA LEU A 74 2.94 -12.60 -2.79
C LEU A 74 2.10 -11.47 -3.40
N GLY A 75 1.41 -10.68 -2.57
CA GLY A 75 0.60 -9.56 -3.06
C GLY A 75 1.43 -8.50 -3.78
N SER A 76 2.65 -8.23 -3.32
CA SER A 76 3.60 -7.34 -4.00
C SER A 76 4.00 -7.84 -5.38
N ARG A 77 4.22 -9.15 -5.55
CA ARG A 77 4.49 -9.74 -6.87
C ARG A 77 3.29 -9.59 -7.80
N ILE A 78 2.10 -9.96 -7.32
CA ILE A 78 0.85 -9.81 -8.09
C ILE A 78 0.64 -8.35 -8.49
N LEU A 79 0.84 -7.41 -7.57
CA LEU A 79 0.73 -5.98 -7.85
C LEU A 79 1.66 -5.54 -9.00
N LYS A 80 2.94 -5.91 -8.93
CA LYS A 80 3.93 -5.57 -9.96
C LYS A 80 3.56 -6.14 -11.32
N ASP A 81 3.04 -7.35 -11.37
CA ASP A 81 2.58 -7.97 -12.61
C ASP A 81 1.35 -7.26 -13.17
N LEU A 82 0.34 -6.98 -12.36
CA LEU A 82 -0.87 -6.27 -12.76
C LEU A 82 -0.59 -4.85 -13.28
N THR A 83 0.31 -4.12 -12.63
CA THR A 83 0.69 -2.77 -13.09
C THR A 83 1.47 -2.84 -14.39
N ARG A 84 2.39 -3.81 -14.54
CA ARG A 84 3.17 -4.03 -15.76
C ARG A 84 2.29 -4.41 -16.96
N GLU A 85 1.26 -5.22 -16.77
CA GLU A 85 0.26 -5.53 -17.81
C GLU A 85 -0.46 -4.28 -18.34
N LYS A 86 -0.55 -3.24 -17.53
CA LYS A 86 -1.14 -1.94 -17.87
C LYS A 86 -0.10 -0.92 -18.38
N GLY A 87 1.14 -1.34 -18.57
CA GLY A 87 2.23 -0.49 -19.03
C GLY A 87 2.87 0.40 -17.96
N VAL A 88 2.63 0.09 -16.69
CA VAL A 88 3.20 0.82 -15.54
C VAL A 88 4.12 -0.12 -14.77
N ASP A 89 5.42 0.08 -14.85
CA ASP A 89 6.40 -0.72 -14.08
C ASP A 89 6.83 0.02 -12.81
N ILE A 90 6.46 -0.52 -11.66
CA ILE A 90 6.81 -0.01 -10.33
C ILE A 90 7.89 -0.85 -9.65
N SER A 91 8.49 -1.80 -10.34
CA SER A 91 9.37 -2.82 -9.73
C SER A 91 10.61 -2.24 -9.08
N SER A 92 11.11 -1.10 -9.58
CA SER A 92 12.34 -0.47 -9.11
C SER A 92 12.20 0.28 -7.78
N ASN A 93 10.99 0.74 -7.45
CA ASN A 93 10.74 1.63 -6.31
C ASN A 93 9.51 1.25 -5.48
N HIS A 94 8.92 0.09 -5.71
CA HIS A 94 7.83 -0.43 -4.89
C HIS A 94 8.36 -1.18 -3.68
N VAL A 95 7.79 -0.87 -2.52
CA VAL A 95 7.96 -1.62 -1.26
C VAL A 95 6.60 -1.81 -0.58
N ASP A 96 6.50 -2.83 0.25
CA ASP A 96 5.29 -3.10 1.03
C ASP A 96 5.57 -3.02 2.53
N CYS A 97 4.68 -2.41 3.30
CA CYS A 97 4.87 -2.26 4.75
C CYS A 97 4.99 -3.60 5.47
N GLY A 98 4.22 -4.60 5.06
CA GLY A 98 4.31 -5.93 5.62
C GLY A 98 5.66 -6.60 5.34
N GLU A 99 6.20 -6.43 4.14
CA GLU A 99 7.54 -6.89 3.79
C GLU A 99 8.62 -6.16 4.59
N ILE A 100 8.53 -4.82 4.74
CA ILE A 100 9.50 -4.05 5.52
C ILE A 100 9.62 -4.58 6.95
N VAL A 101 8.48 -4.90 7.57
CA VAL A 101 8.44 -5.35 8.96
C VAL A 101 8.98 -6.79 9.10
N TYR A 102 8.69 -7.66 8.15
CA TYR A 102 9.00 -9.09 8.25
C TYR A 102 10.14 -9.55 7.36
N ASN A 103 10.69 -8.69 6.53
CA ASN A 103 11.83 -9.01 5.64
C ASN A 103 13.12 -9.41 6.39
N VAL A 104 13.10 -9.35 7.71
CA VAL A 104 14.22 -9.74 8.58
C VAL A 104 14.14 -11.21 8.98
N ILE A 105 13.03 -11.89 8.71
CA ILE A 105 12.76 -13.21 9.27
C ILE A 105 12.37 -14.17 8.14
N GLU A 106 13.36 -14.82 7.56
CA GLU A 106 13.28 -16.03 6.73
C GLU A 106 12.29 -16.09 5.56
N ASP A 107 12.68 -16.74 4.48
CA ASP A 107 11.98 -16.90 3.19
C ASP A 107 10.57 -17.55 3.25
N GLU A 108 10.11 -17.98 4.41
CA GLU A 108 8.84 -18.67 4.61
C GLU A 108 7.67 -17.73 4.96
N TYR A 109 7.93 -16.48 5.33
CA TYR A 109 6.89 -15.53 5.69
C TYR A 109 6.55 -14.59 4.55
N GLN A 110 5.27 -14.52 4.23
CA GLN A 110 4.77 -13.62 3.18
C GLN A 110 4.73 -12.14 3.60
N GLY A 111 5.15 -11.85 4.83
CA GLY A 111 4.97 -10.55 5.42
C GLY A 111 3.55 -10.39 5.96
N GLY A 112 3.22 -9.20 6.35
CA GLY A 112 1.87 -8.88 6.76
C GLY A 112 1.62 -8.98 8.23
N SER A 113 0.51 -8.46 8.65
CA SER A 113 0.18 -8.51 10.02
C SER A 113 -0.95 -7.65 10.49
N GLY A 114 -1.79 -7.19 9.59
CA GLY A 114 -3.05 -6.59 9.94
C GLY A 114 -3.07 -5.06 9.97
N ALA A 115 -4.19 -4.51 10.40
CA ALA A 115 -4.61 -3.13 10.22
C ALA A 115 -3.63 -2.05 10.75
N GLY A 116 -2.80 -2.38 11.73
CA GLY A 116 -1.82 -1.44 12.30
C GLY A 116 -0.51 -1.33 11.52
N CYS A 117 -0.22 -2.26 10.59
CA CYS A 117 1.07 -2.38 9.93
C CYS A 117 1.43 -1.11 9.15
N SER A 118 0.57 -0.68 8.26
CA SER A 118 0.81 0.48 7.40
C SER A 118 0.98 1.78 8.20
N ALA A 119 0.14 1.98 9.23
CA ALA A 119 0.22 3.15 10.10
C ALA A 119 1.53 3.17 10.92
N LEU A 120 1.95 2.01 11.42
CA LEU A 120 3.22 1.87 12.14
C LEU A 120 4.41 2.24 11.25
N VAL A 121 4.51 1.64 10.06
CA VAL A 121 5.62 1.88 9.12
C VAL A 121 5.62 3.32 8.65
N LEU A 122 4.45 3.88 8.32
CA LEU A 122 4.34 5.28 7.90
C LEU A 122 4.83 6.24 8.99
N CYS A 123 4.29 6.11 10.23
CA CYS A 123 4.56 7.05 11.32
C CYS A 123 5.94 6.86 11.97
N SER A 124 6.65 5.78 11.68
CA SER A 124 8.01 5.54 12.17
C SER A 124 9.03 5.63 11.04
N TYR A 125 9.18 4.56 10.29
CA TYR A 125 10.25 4.39 9.31
C TYR A 125 10.19 5.40 8.15
N LEU A 126 9.01 5.57 7.52
CA LEU A 126 8.89 6.47 6.36
C LEU A 126 9.01 7.93 6.78
N PHE A 127 8.34 8.34 7.83
CA PHE A 127 8.44 9.72 8.33
C PHE A 127 9.85 10.07 8.75
N GLU A 128 10.58 9.15 9.39
CA GLU A 128 11.97 9.43 9.78
C GLU A 128 12.87 9.60 8.54
N LYS A 129 12.74 8.74 7.53
CA LYS A 129 13.49 8.89 6.27
C LYS A 129 13.13 10.18 5.52
N MET A 130 11.88 10.59 5.52
CA MET A 130 11.44 11.85 4.92
C MET A 130 11.96 13.05 5.70
N ARG A 131 11.90 13.04 7.04
CA ARG A 131 12.49 14.09 7.89
C ARG A 131 13.99 14.25 7.66
N MET A 132 14.70 13.16 7.46
CA MET A 132 16.13 13.16 7.11
C MET A 132 16.40 13.51 5.65
N ARG A 133 15.38 13.80 4.85
CA ARG A 133 15.45 14.05 3.41
C ARG A 133 16.12 12.93 2.59
N GLN A 134 16.10 11.72 3.11
CA GLN A 134 16.49 10.50 2.39
C GLN A 134 15.42 10.09 1.37
N LEU A 135 14.16 10.42 1.65
CA LEU A 135 13.03 10.32 0.74
C LEU A 135 12.38 11.71 0.64
N LYS A 136 12.13 12.15 -0.58
CA LYS A 136 11.53 13.47 -0.87
C LYS A 136 10.08 13.35 -1.29
N ARG A 137 9.74 12.33 -2.09
CA ARG A 137 8.37 12.10 -2.57
C ARG A 137 8.02 10.64 -2.46
N VAL A 138 6.97 10.35 -1.72
CA VAL A 138 6.46 8.99 -1.48
C VAL A 138 5.00 8.93 -1.91
N LEU A 139 4.64 7.92 -2.70
CA LEU A 139 3.25 7.55 -2.92
C LEU A 139 2.88 6.46 -1.92
N PHE A 140 2.07 6.80 -0.93
CA PHE A 140 1.60 5.86 0.08
C PHE A 140 0.20 5.36 -0.29
N VAL A 141 0.06 4.04 -0.47
CA VAL A 141 -1.14 3.38 -0.95
C VAL A 141 -1.67 2.44 0.13
N ALA A 142 -2.57 2.96 0.95
CA ALA A 142 -3.21 2.17 1.99
C ALA A 142 -4.22 1.20 1.37
N THR A 143 -4.13 -0.07 1.75
CA THR A 143 -4.99 -1.14 1.27
C THR A 143 -5.93 -1.62 2.37
N GLY A 144 -7.12 -2.03 1.99
CA GLY A 144 -8.12 -2.59 2.89
C GLY A 144 -8.97 -3.65 2.22
N ALA A 145 -9.47 -4.58 3.01
CA ALA A 145 -10.33 -5.65 2.55
C ALA A 145 -11.58 -5.75 3.43
N LEU A 146 -12.72 -5.98 2.81
CA LEU A 146 -13.95 -6.28 3.52
C LEU A 146 -14.00 -7.78 3.82
N LEU A 147 -13.47 -8.15 4.96
CA LEU A 147 -13.47 -9.53 5.44
C LEU A 147 -14.39 -9.66 6.64
N SER A 148 -15.39 -10.52 6.52
CA SER A 148 -16.24 -10.94 7.64
C SER A 148 -16.25 -12.45 7.78
N THR A 149 -16.34 -12.93 9.01
CA THR A 149 -16.43 -14.38 9.29
C THR A 149 -17.70 -14.99 8.71
N VAL A 150 -18.76 -14.20 8.56
CA VAL A 150 -20.03 -14.65 7.98
C VAL A 150 -19.90 -14.83 6.47
N SER A 151 -19.44 -13.82 5.73
CA SER A 151 -19.28 -13.91 4.27
C SER A 151 -18.23 -14.94 3.87
N SER A 152 -17.12 -15.01 4.59
CA SER A 152 -16.09 -16.05 4.34
C SER A 152 -16.62 -17.46 4.59
N GLY A 153 -17.40 -17.67 5.65
CA GLY A 153 -18.03 -18.95 5.95
C GLY A 153 -19.08 -19.37 4.92
N GLN A 154 -19.61 -18.43 4.13
CA GLN A 154 -20.53 -18.67 3.03
C GLN A 154 -19.81 -18.81 1.67
N GLY A 155 -18.49 -18.71 1.64
CA GLY A 155 -17.70 -18.80 0.40
C GLY A 155 -17.76 -17.56 -0.49
N GLU A 156 -18.21 -16.43 0.04
CA GLU A 156 -18.24 -15.17 -0.68
C GLU A 156 -16.82 -14.65 -0.94
N SER A 157 -16.64 -13.88 -2.02
CA SER A 157 -15.40 -13.21 -2.34
C SER A 157 -15.08 -12.07 -1.37
N ILE A 158 -13.84 -11.61 -1.40
CA ILE A 158 -13.30 -10.56 -0.52
C ILE A 158 -13.13 -9.26 -1.33
N PRO A 159 -14.12 -8.35 -1.33
CA PRO A 159 -13.98 -7.05 -1.96
C PRO A 159 -12.90 -6.21 -1.27
N CYS A 160 -12.08 -5.52 -2.04
CA CYS A 160 -10.96 -4.74 -1.53
C CYS A 160 -10.99 -3.31 -2.05
N ILE A 161 -10.32 -2.41 -1.35
CA ILE A 161 -10.16 -1.02 -1.74
C ILE A 161 -8.74 -0.55 -1.43
N ALA A 162 -8.25 0.41 -2.18
CA ALA A 162 -7.02 1.12 -1.84
C ALA A 162 -7.21 2.62 -2.03
N HIS A 163 -6.55 3.42 -1.21
CA HIS A 163 -6.48 4.87 -1.37
C HIS A 163 -5.02 5.29 -1.39
N ALA A 164 -4.70 6.30 -2.19
CA ALA A 164 -3.34 6.79 -2.33
C ALA A 164 -3.21 8.23 -1.86
N VAL A 165 -2.08 8.55 -1.21
CA VAL A 165 -1.67 9.91 -0.90
C VAL A 165 -0.22 10.13 -1.32
N THR A 166 0.06 11.30 -1.91
CA THR A 166 1.42 11.76 -2.17
C THR A 166 1.92 12.56 -0.98
N LEU A 167 3.05 12.15 -0.43
CA LEU A 167 3.76 12.82 0.65
C LEU A 167 5.04 13.44 0.10
N GLU A 168 5.31 14.70 0.45
CA GLU A 168 6.52 15.43 0.04
C GLU A 168 7.22 16.09 1.25
N ALA A 169 8.58 16.04 1.29
CA ALA A 169 9.43 16.54 2.37
C ALA A 169 10.34 17.71 1.93
#